data_f4e134352837f2d9d69d92bd4c4101e1
#
_entry.id   f4e134352837f2d9d69d92bd4c4101e1
#
_cell.length_a   1.000
_cell.length_b   1.000
_cell.length_c   1.000
_cell.angle_alpha   90.00
_cell.angle_beta   90.00
_cell.angle_gamma   90.00
#
_symmetry.space_group_name_H-M   'P 1'
#
loop_
_entity.id
_entity.type
_entity.pdbx_description
1 polymer ?
#
loop_
_entity_poly.entity_id
_entity_poly.type
_entity_poly.pdbx_seq_one_letter_code
_entity_poly.pdbx_strand_id
1 'polypeptide(L)'
;MIGKCKAIAHGSTALDYIFREGKLGNRLAFHNLCSRESKAIYEEMKLVSDYNTRCRNKFLRIEIGIAPQDEKKSSVSELAQIAHLFAKKMGLNNHQWVAVTHKDTDNRHIHIIANRISLYGEVYDTTFVSNKAARVAEEISREKGLTIAKEVKAKRKHQKAKANATREETKKELQRVCYVLLEKYKGIGITGHSMFLYELNKQGVTIERMKNKQGKVYG
;
A
#
# COMPACT_ATOMS: atom_id res chain seq x y z
N MET A 1 1.06 0.53 -9.81
CA MET A 1 1.35 1.77 -9.05
C MET A 1 0.18 2.15 -8.17
N ILE A 2 0.41 2.83 -7.05
CA ILE A 2 -0.64 3.33 -6.13
C ILE A 2 -0.38 4.81 -5.90
N GLY A 3 -1.42 5.65 -6.03
CA GLY A 3 -1.35 7.08 -5.71
C GLY A 3 -2.26 7.44 -4.54
N LYS A 4 -1.74 8.25 -3.62
CA LYS A 4 -2.49 8.83 -2.49
C LYS A 4 -2.20 10.32 -2.45
N CYS A 5 -3.21 11.11 -2.09
CA CYS A 5 -3.06 12.56 -1.89
C CYS A 5 -3.93 13.04 -0.74
N LYS A 6 -3.41 13.96 0.05
CA LYS A 6 -4.17 14.68 1.08
C LYS A 6 -3.67 16.11 1.25
N ALA A 7 -4.59 17.01 1.61
CA ALA A 7 -4.23 18.35 2.04
C ALA A 7 -3.72 18.34 3.48
N ILE A 8 -2.66 19.11 3.75
CA ILE A 8 -2.01 19.23 5.06
C ILE A 8 -1.74 20.70 5.40
N ALA A 9 -1.74 21.02 6.69
CA ALA A 9 -1.39 22.35 7.19
C ALA A 9 0.12 22.53 7.43
N HIS A 10 0.80 21.45 7.82
CA HIS A 10 2.19 21.47 8.29
C HIS A 10 3.18 21.21 7.14
N GLY A 11 3.38 22.21 6.25
CA GLY A 11 4.26 22.10 5.10
C GLY A 11 5.73 21.96 5.47
N SER A 12 6.22 22.73 6.44
CA SER A 12 7.60 22.64 6.94
C SER A 12 7.93 21.24 7.42
N THR A 13 7.13 20.69 8.34
CA THR A 13 7.32 19.31 8.86
C THR A 13 7.29 18.25 7.74
N ALA A 14 6.42 18.44 6.73
CA ALA A 14 6.34 17.52 5.61
C ALA A 14 7.57 17.59 4.72
N LEU A 15 8.11 18.77 4.47
CA LEU A 15 9.37 18.98 3.74
C LEU A 15 10.55 18.40 4.52
N ASP A 16 10.67 18.71 5.81
CA ASP A 16 11.71 18.15 6.68
C ASP A 16 11.68 16.62 6.71
N TYR A 17 10.48 16.04 6.69
CA TYR A 17 10.31 14.58 6.63
C TYR A 17 10.87 13.99 5.32
N ILE A 18 10.52 14.57 4.16
CA ILE A 18 10.96 14.02 2.87
C ILE A 18 12.44 14.26 2.57
N PHE A 19 13.05 15.28 3.19
CA PHE A 19 14.47 15.59 3.08
C PHE A 19 15.32 15.01 4.22
N ARG A 20 14.70 14.29 5.18
CA ARG A 20 15.40 13.75 6.35
C ARG A 20 16.59 12.90 5.92
N GLU A 21 17.74 13.18 6.50
CA GLU A 21 18.93 12.37 6.37
C GLU A 21 18.65 10.91 6.77
N GLY A 22 19.19 9.95 6.02
CA GLY A 22 18.90 8.54 6.19
C GLY A 22 17.66 8.03 5.47
N LYS A 23 16.65 8.88 5.17
CA LYS A 23 15.46 8.52 4.40
C LYS A 23 15.50 8.97 2.95
N LEU A 24 16.05 10.15 2.69
CA LEU A 24 16.16 10.71 1.35
C LEU A 24 16.94 9.75 0.44
N GLY A 25 16.31 9.38 -0.67
CA GLY A 25 16.93 8.68 -1.79
C GLY A 25 17.40 9.69 -2.84
N ASN A 26 16.64 9.83 -3.92
CA ASN A 26 16.96 10.75 -5.01
C ASN A 26 16.05 11.98 -4.98
N ARG A 27 16.63 13.14 -5.29
CA ARG A 27 15.89 14.35 -5.61
C ARG A 27 15.45 14.24 -7.07
N LEU A 28 14.14 14.15 -7.33
CA LEU A 28 13.61 13.86 -8.67
C LEU A 28 13.29 15.15 -9.45
N ALA A 29 12.60 16.10 -8.82
CA ALA A 29 12.15 17.32 -9.47
C ALA A 29 11.90 18.44 -8.48
N PHE A 30 12.09 19.68 -8.96
CA PHE A 30 11.74 20.92 -8.31
C PHE A 30 11.02 21.79 -9.35
N HIS A 31 9.72 21.93 -9.19
CA HIS A 31 8.88 22.61 -10.17
C HIS A 31 8.43 23.97 -9.62
N ASN A 32 8.67 25.03 -10.38
CA ASN A 32 8.42 26.41 -9.97
C ASN A 32 9.10 26.76 -8.63
N LEU A 33 10.30 26.21 -8.41
CA LEU A 33 11.10 26.39 -7.20
C LEU A 33 12.55 26.69 -7.59
N CYS A 34 13.11 27.74 -6.99
CA CYS A 34 14.53 28.08 -7.11
C CYS A 34 15.38 27.37 -6.05
N SER A 35 14.81 27.19 -4.86
CA SER A 35 15.46 26.59 -3.71
C SER A 35 15.58 25.06 -3.82
N ARG A 36 16.57 24.50 -3.09
CA ARG A 36 16.87 23.04 -3.08
C ARG A 36 16.88 22.43 -1.69
N GLU A 37 16.92 23.25 -0.64
CA GLU A 37 16.96 22.81 0.75
C GLU A 37 15.57 22.98 1.41
N SER A 38 15.21 22.06 2.30
CA SER A 38 13.89 21.95 2.93
C SER A 38 13.35 23.29 3.45
N LYS A 39 14.15 23.99 4.27
CA LYS A 39 13.76 25.27 4.88
C LYS A 39 13.56 26.36 3.83
N ALA A 40 14.46 26.47 2.87
CA ALA A 40 14.38 27.48 1.81
C ALA A 40 13.18 27.21 0.87
N ILE A 41 12.91 25.96 0.52
CA ILE A 41 11.71 25.55 -0.24
C ILE A 41 10.44 25.93 0.52
N TYR A 42 10.40 25.70 1.83
CA TYR A 42 9.26 26.08 2.64
C TYR A 42 9.01 27.58 2.63
N GLU A 43 10.04 28.39 2.84
CA GLU A 43 9.91 29.87 2.81
C GLU A 43 9.46 30.34 1.42
N GLU A 44 10.00 29.77 0.34
CA GLU A 44 9.61 30.10 -1.02
C GLU A 44 8.14 29.72 -1.30
N MET A 45 7.69 28.55 -0.87
CA MET A 45 6.29 28.14 -0.97
C MET A 45 5.37 29.01 -0.09
N LYS A 46 5.85 29.43 1.08
CA LYS A 46 5.11 30.28 2.01
C LYS A 46 4.84 31.65 1.42
N LEU A 47 5.81 32.26 0.74
CA LEU A 47 5.62 33.54 0.06
C LEU A 47 4.40 33.51 -0.87
N VAL A 48 4.26 32.45 -1.68
CA VAL A 48 3.10 32.28 -2.58
C VAL A 48 1.83 31.96 -1.78
N SER A 49 1.91 31.07 -0.80
CA SER A 49 0.73 30.65 -0.06
C SER A 49 0.13 31.72 0.85
N ASP A 50 0.90 32.70 1.27
CA ASP A 50 0.47 33.79 2.15
C ASP A 50 -0.43 34.81 1.42
N TYR A 51 -0.44 34.83 0.08
CA TYR A 51 -1.45 35.58 -0.69
C TYR A 51 -2.87 35.07 -0.42
N ASN A 52 -3.04 33.83 0.05
CA ASN A 52 -4.34 33.30 0.41
C ASN A 52 -4.42 33.01 1.93
N THR A 53 -5.11 33.89 2.65
CA THR A 53 -5.26 33.81 4.11
C THR A 53 -6.40 32.89 4.55
N ARG A 54 -7.35 32.57 3.66
CA ARG A 54 -8.52 31.74 3.98
C ARG A 54 -8.24 30.23 3.97
N CYS A 55 -7.26 29.79 3.17
CA CYS A 55 -6.90 28.40 3.07
C CYS A 55 -6.07 27.93 4.28
N ARG A 56 -6.59 27.04 5.11
CA ARG A 56 -5.88 26.51 6.28
C ARG A 56 -4.86 25.42 5.90
N ASN A 57 -5.26 24.47 5.04
CA ASN A 57 -4.39 23.38 4.59
C ASN A 57 -3.69 23.80 3.30
N LYS A 58 -2.60 24.51 3.40
CA LYS A 58 -1.90 25.16 2.29
C LYS A 58 -1.03 24.23 1.44
N PHE A 59 -0.87 22.97 1.84
CA PHE A 59 0.01 22.03 1.15
C PHE A 59 -0.73 20.75 0.77
N LEU A 60 -0.23 20.09 -0.28
CA LEU A 60 -0.63 18.74 -0.67
C LEU A 60 0.54 17.79 -0.41
N ARG A 61 0.26 16.69 0.27
CA ARG A 61 1.18 15.56 0.39
C ARG A 61 0.69 14.44 -0.52
N ILE A 62 1.52 14.07 -1.48
CA ILE A 62 1.26 12.99 -2.44
C ILE A 62 2.28 11.89 -2.23
N GLU A 63 1.81 10.65 -2.25
CA GLU A 63 2.63 9.44 -2.17
C GLU A 63 2.31 8.56 -3.37
N ILE A 64 3.34 8.18 -4.12
CA ILE A 64 3.23 7.30 -5.29
C ILE A 64 4.07 6.06 -5.03
N GLY A 65 3.42 4.92 -4.78
CA GLY A 65 4.09 3.63 -4.59
C GLY A 65 4.24 2.88 -5.90
N ILE A 66 5.45 2.41 -6.19
CA ILE A 66 5.77 1.54 -7.32
C ILE A 66 5.63 0.09 -6.87
N ALA A 67 5.11 -0.79 -7.73
CA ALA A 67 5.02 -2.20 -7.40
C ALA A 67 6.41 -2.86 -7.44
N PRO A 68 6.73 -3.83 -6.55
CA PRO A 68 8.03 -4.50 -6.55
C PRO A 68 8.43 -5.10 -7.89
N GLN A 69 7.46 -5.62 -8.65
CA GLN A 69 7.69 -6.19 -9.97
C GLN A 69 8.17 -5.15 -11.01
N ASP A 70 7.86 -3.87 -10.77
CA ASP A 70 8.19 -2.76 -11.69
C ASP A 70 9.48 -2.03 -11.29
N GLU A 71 10.12 -2.39 -10.17
CA GLU A 71 11.31 -1.69 -9.66
C GLU A 71 12.49 -1.74 -10.61
N LYS A 72 12.70 -2.88 -11.29
CA LYS A 72 13.76 -3.04 -12.29
C LYS A 72 13.58 -2.13 -13.51
N LYS A 73 12.33 -1.69 -13.77
CA LYS A 73 11.97 -0.79 -14.87
C LYS A 73 11.96 0.68 -14.43
N SER A 74 12.24 0.97 -13.17
CA SER A 74 12.07 2.32 -12.60
C SER A 74 13.43 2.94 -12.30
N SER A 75 14.14 3.38 -13.34
CA SER A 75 15.33 4.23 -13.20
C SER A 75 14.98 5.56 -12.54
N VAL A 76 15.97 6.30 -12.04
CA VAL A 76 15.77 7.64 -11.45
C VAL A 76 15.12 8.59 -12.47
N SER A 77 15.51 8.51 -13.73
CA SER A 77 14.92 9.30 -14.82
C SER A 77 13.44 8.96 -15.02
N GLU A 78 13.08 7.67 -15.02
CA GLU A 78 11.68 7.24 -15.15
C GLU A 78 10.83 7.66 -13.96
N LEU A 79 11.38 7.58 -12.74
CA LEU A 79 10.69 8.07 -11.54
C LEU A 79 10.45 9.59 -11.60
N ALA A 80 11.42 10.36 -12.12
CA ALA A 80 11.25 11.80 -12.35
C ALA A 80 10.15 12.06 -13.40
N GLN A 81 10.12 11.32 -14.50
CA GLN A 81 9.06 11.42 -15.51
C GLN A 81 7.69 11.07 -14.93
N ILE A 82 7.60 10.02 -14.11
CA ILE A 82 6.35 9.64 -13.41
C ILE A 82 5.89 10.78 -12.50
N ALA A 83 6.80 11.40 -11.73
CA ALA A 83 6.46 12.52 -10.85
C ALA A 83 5.91 13.72 -11.63
N HIS A 84 6.56 14.09 -12.74
CA HIS A 84 6.10 15.17 -13.62
C HIS A 84 4.75 14.87 -14.26
N LEU A 85 4.59 13.67 -14.82
CA LEU A 85 3.33 13.25 -15.45
C LEU A 85 2.20 13.20 -14.43
N PHE A 86 2.49 12.71 -13.22
CA PHE A 86 1.53 12.65 -12.13
C PHE A 86 1.09 14.06 -11.70
N ALA A 87 2.04 14.96 -11.46
CA ALA A 87 1.74 16.34 -11.09
C ALA A 87 0.94 17.06 -12.20
N LYS A 88 1.29 16.85 -13.47
CA LYS A 88 0.55 17.40 -14.64
C LYS A 88 -0.88 16.89 -14.67
N LYS A 89 -1.10 15.57 -14.57
CA LYS A 89 -2.46 14.97 -14.58
C LYS A 89 -3.29 15.33 -13.34
N MET A 90 -2.63 15.59 -12.21
CA MET A 90 -3.29 16.17 -11.05
C MET A 90 -3.68 17.64 -11.24
N GLY A 91 -3.15 18.33 -12.23
CA GLY A 91 -3.44 19.75 -12.48
C GLY A 91 -2.55 20.71 -11.69
N LEU A 92 -1.30 20.31 -11.37
CA LEU A 92 -0.37 21.08 -10.56
C LEU A 92 0.66 21.88 -11.40
N ASN A 93 0.38 22.19 -12.67
CA ASN A 93 1.30 22.88 -13.57
C ASN A 93 1.67 24.27 -13.07
N ASN A 94 0.73 24.99 -12.47
CA ASN A 94 0.89 26.35 -11.96
C ASN A 94 1.18 26.38 -10.44
N HIS A 95 1.50 25.24 -9.86
CA HIS A 95 1.80 25.11 -8.44
C HIS A 95 3.30 24.85 -8.23
N GLN A 96 3.82 25.30 -7.11
CA GLN A 96 5.15 24.91 -6.67
C GLN A 96 5.10 23.49 -6.10
N TRP A 97 6.03 22.63 -6.49
CA TRP A 97 6.14 21.30 -5.90
C TRP A 97 7.56 20.74 -6.01
N VAL A 98 7.87 19.87 -5.07
CA VAL A 98 9.13 19.10 -5.04
C VAL A 98 8.81 17.61 -4.96
N ALA A 99 9.59 16.80 -5.67
CA ALA A 99 9.48 15.35 -5.68
C ALA A 99 10.80 14.69 -5.30
N VAL A 100 10.74 13.71 -4.39
CA VAL A 100 11.88 12.90 -3.95
C VAL A 100 11.50 11.44 -3.84
N THR A 101 12.49 10.54 -3.84
CA THR A 101 12.31 9.15 -3.41
C THR A 101 12.80 8.95 -1.99
N HIS A 102 12.27 7.93 -1.30
CA HIS A 102 12.82 7.44 -0.05
C HIS A 102 13.51 6.09 -0.25
N LYS A 103 14.48 5.77 0.62
CA LYS A 103 15.26 4.53 0.63
C LYS A 103 15.07 3.69 1.88
N ASP A 104 14.19 4.12 2.80
CA ASP A 104 13.94 3.49 4.10
C ASP A 104 12.90 2.37 4.07
N THR A 105 12.43 1.98 2.89
CA THR A 105 11.46 0.89 2.71
C THR A 105 11.83 0.03 1.52
N ASP A 106 11.44 -1.25 1.57
CA ASP A 106 11.71 -2.23 0.50
C ASP A 106 11.06 -1.87 -0.84
N ASN A 107 10.00 -1.08 -0.81
CA ASN A 107 9.31 -0.68 -2.03
C ASN A 107 9.64 0.76 -2.39
N ARG A 108 10.05 0.99 -3.63
CA ARG A 108 10.29 2.34 -4.14
C ARG A 108 9.02 3.18 -4.14
N HIS A 109 9.12 4.36 -3.59
CA HIS A 109 8.01 5.32 -3.58
C HIS A 109 8.51 6.75 -3.77
N ILE A 110 7.64 7.55 -4.40
CA ILE A 110 7.87 8.96 -4.64
C ILE A 110 7.01 9.76 -3.67
N HIS A 111 7.61 10.70 -2.99
CA HIS A 111 6.92 11.74 -2.23
C HIS A 111 6.92 13.04 -2.99
N ILE A 112 5.73 13.67 -3.09
CA ILE A 112 5.60 15.02 -3.64
C ILE A 112 4.96 15.90 -2.56
N ILE A 113 5.60 17.02 -2.27
CA ILE A 113 4.98 18.10 -1.50
C ILE A 113 4.72 19.24 -2.46
N ALA A 114 3.46 19.66 -2.56
CA ALA A 114 3.06 20.75 -3.44
C ALA A 114 2.39 21.88 -2.65
N ASN A 115 2.61 23.10 -3.08
CA ASN A 115 1.85 24.26 -2.63
C ASN A 115 0.43 24.14 -3.19
N ARG A 116 -0.56 24.18 -2.32
CA ARG A 116 -1.98 24.15 -2.71
C ARG A 116 -2.45 25.47 -3.34
N ILE A 117 -1.73 26.55 -3.07
CA ILE A 117 -1.98 27.84 -3.69
C ILE A 117 -1.12 27.92 -4.96
N SER A 118 -1.76 28.22 -6.09
CA SER A 118 -1.07 28.40 -7.37
C SER A 118 -0.25 29.69 -7.39
N LEU A 119 0.63 29.85 -8.37
CA LEU A 119 1.36 31.10 -8.60
C LEU A 119 0.43 32.31 -8.88
N TYR A 120 -0.84 32.04 -9.19
CA TYR A 120 -1.86 33.05 -9.43
C TYR A 120 -2.80 33.28 -8.22
N GLY A 121 -2.50 32.66 -7.04
CA GLY A 121 -3.29 32.78 -5.83
C GLY A 121 -4.52 31.88 -5.76
N GLU A 122 -4.76 31.01 -6.74
CA GLU A 122 -5.88 30.10 -6.80
C GLU A 122 -5.69 28.92 -5.83
N VAL A 123 -6.76 28.52 -5.15
CA VAL A 123 -6.73 27.38 -4.24
C VAL A 123 -7.05 26.10 -5.00
N TYR A 124 -6.14 25.13 -4.99
CA TYR A 124 -6.40 23.82 -5.56
C TYR A 124 -7.57 23.11 -4.84
N ASP A 125 -8.56 22.62 -5.60
CA ASP A 125 -9.67 21.86 -5.04
C ASP A 125 -9.22 20.46 -4.56
N THR A 126 -9.50 20.16 -3.30
CA THR A 126 -9.15 18.90 -2.67
C THR A 126 -10.33 17.95 -2.49
N THR A 127 -11.48 18.26 -3.07
CA THR A 127 -12.65 17.38 -3.08
C THR A 127 -12.28 16.06 -3.77
N PHE A 128 -12.45 14.96 -3.05
CA PHE A 128 -12.06 13.61 -3.52
C PHE A 128 -10.62 13.48 -4.05
N VAL A 129 -9.70 14.32 -3.58
CA VAL A 129 -8.33 14.39 -4.11
C VAL A 129 -7.59 13.04 -4.03
N SER A 130 -7.84 12.22 -3.00
CA SER A 130 -7.25 10.88 -2.91
C SER A 130 -7.78 9.93 -3.98
N ASN A 131 -9.06 10.03 -4.33
CA ASN A 131 -9.65 9.26 -5.42
C ASN A 131 -9.10 9.71 -6.79
N LYS A 132 -8.91 11.02 -6.98
CA LYS A 132 -8.24 11.58 -8.16
C LYS A 132 -6.82 11.04 -8.28
N ALA A 133 -6.04 11.07 -7.20
CA ALA A 133 -4.68 10.53 -7.15
C ALA A 133 -4.62 9.03 -7.50
N ALA A 134 -5.56 8.23 -7.00
CA ALA A 134 -5.63 6.82 -7.31
C ALA A 134 -5.96 6.55 -8.79
N ARG A 135 -6.87 7.34 -9.39
CA ARG A 135 -7.18 7.26 -10.83
C ARG A 135 -6.00 7.65 -11.70
N VAL A 136 -5.34 8.76 -11.38
CA VAL A 136 -4.14 9.22 -12.08
C VAL A 136 -3.02 8.16 -12.01
N ALA A 137 -2.82 7.53 -10.84
CA ALA A 137 -1.86 6.44 -10.71
C ALA A 137 -2.20 5.24 -11.60
N GLU A 138 -3.47 4.86 -11.68
CA GLU A 138 -3.93 3.77 -12.56
C GLU A 138 -3.72 4.11 -14.05
N GLU A 139 -4.05 5.32 -14.46
CA GLU A 139 -3.88 5.81 -15.83
C GLU A 139 -2.40 5.78 -16.25
N ILE A 140 -1.51 6.33 -15.43
CA ILE A 140 -0.07 6.29 -15.70
C ILE A 140 0.46 4.85 -15.72
N SER A 141 -0.07 3.97 -14.85
CA SER A 141 0.30 2.54 -14.87
C SER A 141 -0.04 1.89 -16.22
N ARG A 142 -1.21 2.22 -16.80
CA ARG A 142 -1.61 1.71 -18.12
C ARG A 142 -0.71 2.27 -19.23
N GLU A 143 -0.47 3.58 -19.24
CA GLU A 143 0.36 4.25 -20.25
C GLU A 143 1.80 3.73 -20.26
N LYS A 144 2.35 3.44 -19.09
CA LYS A 144 3.75 2.98 -18.94
C LYS A 144 3.92 1.45 -18.84
N GLY A 145 2.84 0.67 -18.97
CA GLY A 145 2.90 -0.79 -18.83
C GLY A 145 3.32 -1.27 -17.43
N LEU A 146 2.96 -0.49 -16.40
CA LEU A 146 3.25 -0.82 -15.01
C LEU A 146 2.10 -1.60 -14.37
N THR A 147 2.39 -2.29 -13.28
CA THR A 147 1.41 -3.07 -12.52
C THR A 147 0.25 -2.24 -12.00
N ILE A 148 -0.98 -2.66 -12.28
CA ILE A 148 -2.20 -1.98 -11.86
C ILE A 148 -2.64 -2.55 -10.51
N ALA A 149 -2.73 -1.70 -9.49
CA ALA A 149 -3.05 -2.10 -8.12
C ALA A 149 -4.43 -2.78 -7.97
N LYS A 150 -5.43 -2.35 -8.74
CA LYS A 150 -6.77 -2.96 -8.73
C LYS A 150 -6.74 -4.40 -9.24
N GLU A 151 -5.97 -4.69 -10.28
CA GLU A 151 -5.85 -6.04 -10.86
C GLU A 151 -5.15 -6.99 -9.88
N VAL A 152 -4.10 -6.52 -9.21
CA VAL A 152 -3.43 -7.31 -8.14
C VAL A 152 -4.38 -7.62 -7.01
N LYS A 153 -5.18 -6.65 -6.56
CA LYS A 153 -6.20 -6.88 -5.52
C LYS A 153 -7.26 -7.88 -5.97
N ALA A 154 -7.73 -7.78 -7.21
CA ALA A 154 -8.72 -8.72 -7.76
C ALA A 154 -8.16 -10.14 -7.85
N LYS A 155 -6.93 -10.32 -8.37
CA LYS A 155 -6.25 -11.62 -8.42
C LYS A 155 -6.08 -12.24 -7.03
N ARG A 156 -5.63 -11.45 -6.05
CA ARG A 156 -5.49 -11.91 -4.65
C ARG A 156 -6.81 -12.31 -4.02
N LYS A 157 -7.90 -11.56 -4.28
CA LYS A 157 -9.24 -11.91 -3.80
C LYS A 157 -9.72 -13.24 -4.40
N HIS A 158 -9.53 -13.43 -5.70
CA HIS A 158 -9.89 -14.67 -6.40
C HIS A 158 -9.08 -15.88 -5.87
N GLN A 159 -7.77 -15.72 -5.69
CA GLN A 159 -6.91 -16.77 -5.14
C GLN A 159 -7.32 -17.15 -3.71
N LYS A 160 -7.63 -16.18 -2.85
CA LYS A 160 -8.14 -16.44 -1.50
C LYS A 160 -9.49 -17.16 -1.52
N ALA A 161 -10.40 -16.75 -2.39
CA ALA A 161 -11.70 -17.42 -2.52
C ALA A 161 -11.55 -18.88 -2.95
N LYS A 162 -10.67 -19.16 -3.95
CA LYS A 162 -10.37 -20.53 -4.38
C LYS A 162 -9.75 -21.37 -3.26
N ALA A 163 -8.75 -20.84 -2.55
CA ALA A 163 -8.13 -21.52 -1.41
C ALA A 163 -9.12 -21.82 -0.28
N ASN A 164 -10.05 -20.91 0.01
CA ASN A 164 -11.09 -21.14 1.00
C ASN A 164 -12.07 -22.22 0.56
N ALA A 165 -12.47 -22.25 -0.71
CA ALA A 165 -13.36 -23.31 -1.24
C ALA A 165 -12.71 -24.69 -1.10
N THR A 166 -11.45 -24.84 -1.51
CA THR A 166 -10.69 -26.09 -1.36
C THR A 166 -10.58 -26.51 0.10
N ARG A 167 -10.33 -25.57 1.03
CA ARG A 167 -10.25 -25.83 2.46
C ARG A 167 -11.59 -26.32 3.02
N GLU A 168 -12.71 -25.75 2.60
CA GLU A 168 -14.05 -26.18 3.03
C GLU A 168 -14.41 -27.58 2.49
N GLU A 169 -14.03 -27.91 1.26
CA GLU A 169 -14.19 -29.25 0.71
C GLU A 169 -13.38 -30.28 1.52
N THR A 170 -12.09 -30.02 1.75
CA THR A 170 -11.25 -30.89 2.58
C THR A 170 -11.82 -31.06 3.98
N LYS A 171 -12.32 -30.00 4.60
CA LYS A 171 -12.94 -30.06 5.92
C LYS A 171 -14.19 -30.96 5.93
N LYS A 172 -15.05 -30.82 4.92
CA LYS A 172 -16.26 -31.69 4.80
C LYS A 172 -15.90 -33.16 4.64
N GLU A 173 -14.87 -33.46 3.83
CA GLU A 173 -14.39 -34.81 3.64
C GLU A 173 -13.81 -35.41 4.93
N LEU A 174 -12.96 -34.65 5.64
CA LEU A 174 -12.46 -35.06 6.95
C LEU A 174 -13.57 -35.30 7.96
N GLN A 175 -14.60 -34.46 7.99
CA GLN A 175 -15.76 -34.65 8.86
C GLN A 175 -16.49 -35.93 8.55
N ARG A 176 -16.69 -36.27 7.26
CA ARG A 176 -17.32 -37.54 6.86
C ARG A 176 -16.52 -38.76 7.32
N VAL A 177 -15.20 -38.74 7.05
CA VAL A 177 -14.28 -39.80 7.47
C VAL A 177 -14.32 -40.00 8.99
N CYS A 178 -14.17 -38.91 9.74
CA CYS A 178 -14.23 -38.96 11.20
C CYS A 178 -15.58 -39.50 11.72
N TYR A 179 -16.67 -39.05 11.13
CA TYR A 179 -18.01 -39.52 11.52
C TYR A 179 -18.19 -41.03 11.31
N VAL A 180 -17.83 -41.53 10.14
CA VAL A 180 -17.93 -42.96 9.81
C VAL A 180 -17.10 -43.82 10.77
N LEU A 181 -15.87 -43.42 11.05
CA LEU A 181 -14.97 -44.12 11.96
C LEU A 181 -15.44 -44.04 13.42
N LEU A 182 -15.97 -42.88 13.86
CA LEU A 182 -16.54 -42.74 15.20
C LEU A 182 -17.74 -43.67 15.40
N GLU A 183 -18.67 -43.74 14.46
CA GLU A 183 -19.81 -44.66 14.54
C GLU A 183 -19.37 -46.12 14.55
N LYS A 184 -18.34 -46.49 13.76
CA LYS A 184 -17.78 -47.84 13.71
C LYS A 184 -17.19 -48.30 15.05
N TYR A 185 -16.53 -47.41 15.79
CA TYR A 185 -15.81 -47.72 17.03
C TYR A 185 -16.51 -47.24 18.31
N LYS A 186 -17.70 -46.70 18.18
CA LYS A 186 -18.51 -46.20 19.29
C LYS A 186 -18.84 -47.35 20.26
N GLY A 187 -18.58 -47.14 21.56
CA GLY A 187 -18.88 -48.10 22.62
C GLY A 187 -17.82 -49.19 22.86
N ILE A 188 -16.72 -49.23 22.13
CA ILE A 188 -15.65 -50.23 22.29
C ILE A 188 -14.58 -49.82 23.33
N GLY A 189 -14.78 -48.72 24.06
CA GLY A 189 -13.87 -48.25 25.11
C GLY A 189 -12.50 -47.84 24.59
N ILE A 190 -11.44 -48.08 25.39
CA ILE A 190 -10.07 -47.63 25.07
C ILE A 190 -9.54 -48.28 23.78
N THR A 191 -9.87 -49.53 23.52
CA THR A 191 -9.52 -50.28 22.31
C THR A 191 -10.11 -49.61 21.07
N GLY A 192 -11.38 -49.19 21.14
CA GLY A 192 -12.06 -48.49 20.06
C GLY A 192 -11.41 -47.16 19.74
N HIS A 193 -10.95 -46.39 20.74
CA HIS A 193 -10.19 -45.15 20.53
C HIS A 193 -8.87 -45.39 19.80
N SER A 194 -8.11 -46.40 20.20
CA SER A 194 -6.84 -46.76 19.55
C SER A 194 -7.06 -47.20 18.10
N MET A 195 -8.08 -47.98 17.83
CA MET A 195 -8.46 -48.40 16.46
C MET A 195 -8.92 -47.21 15.61
N PHE A 196 -9.69 -46.30 16.17
CA PHE A 196 -10.09 -45.05 15.50
C PHE A 196 -8.88 -44.23 15.06
N LEU A 197 -7.91 -44.00 15.95
CA LEU A 197 -6.67 -43.26 15.63
C LEU A 197 -5.82 -43.98 14.58
N TYR A 198 -5.74 -45.31 14.67
CA TYR A 198 -5.01 -46.14 13.70
C TYR A 198 -5.61 -46.01 12.30
N GLU A 199 -6.93 -46.14 12.17
CA GLU A 199 -7.59 -46.02 10.86
C GLU A 199 -7.54 -44.60 10.28
N LEU A 200 -7.65 -43.57 11.12
CA LEU A 200 -7.43 -42.18 10.68
C LEU A 200 -6.00 -41.97 10.13
N ASN A 201 -5.00 -42.49 10.83
CA ASN A 201 -3.61 -42.38 10.41
C ASN A 201 -3.35 -43.12 9.09
N LYS A 202 -4.00 -44.27 8.88
CA LYS A 202 -3.97 -45.01 7.61
C LYS A 202 -4.51 -44.21 6.43
N GLN A 203 -5.43 -43.27 6.68
CA GLN A 203 -5.99 -42.34 5.70
C GLN A 203 -5.20 -41.02 5.60
N GLY A 204 -4.02 -40.96 6.22
CA GLY A 204 -3.17 -39.77 6.21
C GLY A 204 -3.64 -38.62 7.11
N VAL A 205 -4.58 -38.90 8.02
CA VAL A 205 -5.14 -37.92 8.97
C VAL A 205 -4.53 -38.15 10.34
N THR A 206 -3.80 -37.14 10.86
CA THR A 206 -3.24 -37.15 12.21
C THR A 206 -3.98 -36.17 13.11
N ILE A 207 -4.19 -36.55 14.36
CA ILE A 207 -4.78 -35.71 15.40
C ILE A 207 -3.65 -35.20 16.30
N GLU A 208 -3.43 -33.89 16.30
CA GLU A 208 -2.49 -33.22 17.18
C GLU A 208 -3.21 -32.45 18.28
N ARG A 209 -2.75 -32.59 19.51
CA ARG A 209 -3.29 -31.83 20.64
C ARG A 209 -2.72 -30.40 20.60
N MET A 210 -3.58 -29.41 20.47
CA MET A 210 -3.16 -28.02 20.55
C MET A 210 -2.75 -27.64 21.98
N LYS A 211 -1.60 -26.99 22.13
CA LYS A 211 -1.07 -26.50 23.41
C LYS A 211 -0.94 -24.98 23.35
N ASN A 212 -1.28 -24.30 24.43
CA ASN A 212 -0.99 -22.88 24.57
C ASN A 212 0.51 -22.65 24.87
N LYS A 213 0.94 -21.37 24.93
CA LYS A 213 2.33 -20.99 25.22
C LYS A 213 2.83 -21.50 26.59
N GLN A 214 1.93 -21.89 27.49
CA GLN A 214 2.22 -22.41 28.83
C GLN A 214 2.17 -23.96 28.87
N GLY A 215 2.01 -24.63 27.70
CA GLY A 215 1.94 -26.09 27.60
C GLY A 215 0.59 -26.72 27.94
N LYS A 216 -0.42 -25.92 28.32
CA LYS A 216 -1.77 -26.43 28.61
C LYS A 216 -2.47 -26.83 27.31
N VAL A 217 -2.97 -28.07 27.27
CA VAL A 217 -3.75 -28.61 26.12
C VAL A 217 -5.12 -27.93 26.06
N TYR A 218 -5.50 -27.51 24.87
CA TYR A 218 -6.82 -27.01 24.53
C TYR A 218 -7.21 -27.51 23.13
N GLY A 219 -8.46 -27.95 22.96
CA GLY A 219 -8.95 -28.51 21.70
C GLY A 219 -8.64 -29.97 21.57
#